data_12b8687d4afe4163c47f1194074608fd
#
_entry.id   12b8687d4afe4163c47f1194074608fd
#
_cell.length_a   1.000
_cell.length_b   1.000
_cell.length_c   1.000
_cell.angle_alpha   90.00
_cell.angle_beta   90.00
_cell.angle_gamma   90.00
#
_symmetry.space_group_name_H-M   'P 1'
#
loop_
_entity.id
_entity.type
_entity.pdbx_description
1 polymer ?
#
loop_
_entity_poly.entity_id
_entity_poly.type
_entity_poly.pdbx_seq_one_letter_code
_entity_poly.pdbx_strand_id
1 'polypeptide(L)'
;MANKKKIIEPFEENQVRKGIISFGLSSYGYDIRIGNEFKIPNTTDSSLIDPKNFDASSFSSIKVDHCVIPARSYVLGKSVEYLRLPRNILTLCFGKSTYARCGVIVNITPLEPEWDGYITMAICNTSGRPVKLYSQEGIAQIIFLESDDICLTSYADKKGKYQAQKKLTVSKID
;
A
#
# COMPACT_ATOMS: atom_id res chain seq x y z
N MET A 1 -14.82 12.30 -10.54
CA MET A 1 -13.48 12.31 -11.18
C MET A 1 -12.88 10.91 -11.29
N ALA A 2 -12.76 10.16 -10.20
CA ALA A 2 -12.14 8.83 -10.21
C ALA A 2 -12.76 7.83 -11.20
N ASN A 3 -14.08 7.76 -11.25
CA ASN A 3 -14.79 6.81 -12.12
C ASN A 3 -14.65 7.14 -13.63
N LYS A 4 -14.70 8.42 -14.02
CA LYS A 4 -14.57 8.83 -15.43
C LYS A 4 -13.16 8.67 -16.01
N LYS A 5 -12.12 8.74 -15.17
CA LYS A 5 -10.70 8.66 -15.58
C LYS A 5 -10.05 7.31 -15.23
N LYS A 6 -10.79 6.36 -14.66
CA LYS A 6 -10.26 5.05 -14.17
C LYS A 6 -9.00 5.20 -13.30
N ILE A 7 -8.99 6.21 -12.42
CA ILE A 7 -7.84 6.47 -11.53
C ILE A 7 -7.64 5.32 -10.54
N ILE A 8 -8.74 4.69 -10.10
CA ILE A 8 -8.76 3.55 -9.16
C ILE A 8 -9.52 2.40 -9.79
N GLU A 9 -8.97 1.18 -9.76
CA GLU A 9 -9.62 0.00 -10.31
C GLU A 9 -9.28 -1.24 -9.45
N PRO A 10 -10.27 -1.98 -8.91
CA PRO A 10 -11.72 -1.70 -8.94
C PRO A 10 -12.08 -0.47 -8.09
N PHE A 11 -13.14 0.24 -8.45
CA PHE A 11 -13.63 1.41 -7.74
C PHE A 11 -14.96 1.11 -7.05
N GLU A 12 -15.01 1.32 -5.73
CA GLU A 12 -16.22 1.20 -4.91
C GLU A 12 -16.79 2.59 -4.64
N GLU A 13 -17.95 2.90 -5.24
CA GLU A 13 -18.59 4.22 -5.15
C GLU A 13 -19.12 4.53 -3.75
N ASN A 14 -19.38 3.52 -2.96
CA ASN A 14 -19.89 3.64 -1.61
C ASN A 14 -18.88 3.08 -0.61
N GLN A 15 -18.89 3.63 0.60
CA GLN A 15 -18.11 3.04 1.68
C GLN A 15 -18.77 1.75 2.21
N VAL A 16 -18.14 0.61 2.01
CA VAL A 16 -18.56 -0.69 2.55
C VAL A 16 -18.08 -0.79 4.00
N ARG A 17 -19.00 -1.12 4.95
CA ARG A 17 -18.71 -1.06 6.40
C ARG A 17 -19.21 -2.26 7.20
N LYS A 18 -20.22 -2.99 6.72
CA LYS A 18 -20.95 -3.96 7.55
C LYS A 18 -20.09 -5.21 7.81
N GLY A 19 -19.68 -5.38 9.06
CA GLY A 19 -18.95 -6.57 9.53
C GLY A 19 -17.49 -6.67 9.11
N ILE A 20 -16.94 -5.60 8.51
CA ILE A 20 -15.57 -5.56 7.98
C ILE A 20 -14.89 -4.22 8.31
N ILE A 21 -13.57 -4.16 8.18
CA ILE A 21 -12.84 -2.89 8.21
C ILE A 21 -13.12 -2.16 6.90
N SER A 22 -13.75 -0.99 7.02
CA SER A 22 -14.36 -0.27 5.89
C SER A 22 -13.38 0.07 4.77
N PHE A 23 -13.89 0.02 3.53
CA PHE A 23 -13.19 0.43 2.32
C PHE A 23 -14.12 1.14 1.34
N GLY A 24 -13.57 1.71 0.27
CA GLY A 24 -14.30 2.43 -0.76
C GLY A 24 -14.26 3.94 -0.57
N LEU A 25 -15.17 4.66 -1.26
CA LEU A 25 -15.19 6.13 -1.28
C LEU A 25 -15.48 6.70 0.11
N SER A 26 -14.64 7.63 0.56
CA SER A 26 -14.83 8.44 1.77
C SER A 26 -15.11 9.90 1.40
N SER A 27 -15.25 10.79 2.41
CA SER A 27 -15.62 12.21 2.18
C SER A 27 -14.61 12.96 1.30
N TYR A 28 -13.29 12.81 1.57
CA TYR A 28 -12.21 13.46 0.84
C TYR A 28 -11.07 12.49 0.52
N GLY A 29 -11.39 11.27 0.14
CA GLY A 29 -10.38 10.28 -0.17
C GLY A 29 -11.00 8.92 -0.51
N TYR A 30 -10.15 7.92 -0.53
CA TYR A 30 -10.55 6.55 -0.82
C TYR A 30 -9.86 5.58 0.12
N ASP A 31 -10.63 4.74 0.78
CA ASP A 31 -10.11 3.68 1.65
C ASP A 31 -9.75 2.46 0.81
N ILE A 32 -8.44 2.21 0.65
CA ILE A 32 -7.93 1.05 -0.12
C ILE A 32 -7.90 -0.21 0.72
N ARG A 33 -8.00 -1.35 0.04
CA ARG A 33 -7.93 -2.68 0.62
C ARG A 33 -6.53 -3.26 0.56
N ILE A 34 -6.20 -4.10 1.54
CA ILE A 34 -5.04 -4.99 1.43
C ILE A 34 -5.45 -6.26 0.69
N GLY A 35 -4.64 -6.70 -0.28
CA GLY A 35 -4.82 -7.97 -0.97
C GLY A 35 -4.52 -9.17 -0.07
N ASN A 36 -4.52 -10.36 -0.65
CA ASN A 36 -4.25 -11.60 0.06
C ASN A 36 -2.82 -12.13 -0.12
N GLU A 37 -1.97 -11.39 -0.83
CA GLU A 37 -0.56 -11.71 -1.03
C GLU A 37 0.31 -10.90 -0.07
N PHE A 38 1.15 -11.59 0.70
CA PHE A 38 2.07 -10.99 1.66
C PHE A 38 3.48 -11.53 1.49
N LYS A 39 4.46 -10.69 1.82
CA LYS A 39 5.85 -11.09 2.02
C LYS A 39 6.20 -10.87 3.48
N ILE A 40 6.63 -11.94 4.13
CA ILE A 40 6.98 -11.97 5.56
C ILE A 40 8.49 -12.12 5.68
N PRO A 41 9.18 -11.27 6.46
CA PRO A 41 10.60 -11.46 6.74
C PRO A 41 10.86 -12.81 7.40
N ASN A 42 11.89 -13.51 6.98
CA ASN A 42 12.32 -14.75 7.61
C ASN A 42 12.99 -14.43 8.97
N THR A 43 12.37 -14.84 10.06
CA THR A 43 12.81 -14.51 11.42
C THR A 43 14.10 -15.22 11.85
N THR A 44 14.51 -16.27 11.13
CA THR A 44 15.74 -17.01 11.36
C THR A 44 16.96 -16.38 10.70
N ASP A 45 16.73 -15.44 9.79
CA ASP A 45 17.78 -14.70 9.11
C ASP A 45 18.21 -13.52 9.99
N SER A 46 19.44 -13.59 10.52
CA SER A 46 20.07 -12.51 11.31
C SER A 46 20.97 -11.62 10.45
N SER A 47 20.95 -11.78 9.14
CA SER A 47 21.75 -10.97 8.22
C SER A 47 21.31 -9.50 8.24
N LEU A 48 22.26 -8.63 7.95
CA LEU A 48 21.99 -7.20 7.80
C LEU A 48 21.06 -6.94 6.62
N ILE A 49 20.00 -6.16 6.83
CA ILE A 49 19.17 -5.67 5.74
C ILE A 49 19.88 -4.48 5.08
N ASP A 50 20.43 -4.70 3.90
CA ASP A 50 21.04 -3.63 3.09
C ASP A 50 20.08 -3.23 1.97
N PRO A 51 19.50 -1.99 1.99
CA PRO A 51 18.59 -1.55 0.95
C PRO A 51 19.25 -1.42 -0.43
N LYS A 52 20.59 -1.29 -0.50
CA LYS A 52 21.36 -1.24 -1.74
C LYS A 52 21.71 -2.62 -2.29
N ASN A 53 21.75 -3.62 -1.43
CA ASN A 53 22.03 -5.01 -1.80
C ASN A 53 20.98 -5.92 -1.18
N PHE A 54 19.72 -5.66 -1.52
CA PHE A 54 18.57 -6.30 -0.87
C PHE A 54 18.43 -7.76 -1.31
N ASP A 55 18.53 -8.67 -0.34
CA ASP A 55 18.28 -10.09 -0.56
C ASP A 55 16.77 -10.41 -0.52
N ALA A 56 16.19 -10.65 -1.69
CA ALA A 56 14.78 -11.02 -1.81
C ALA A 56 14.46 -12.40 -1.19
N SER A 57 15.46 -13.28 -1.00
CA SER A 57 15.29 -14.60 -0.36
C SER A 57 15.03 -14.49 1.14
N SER A 58 15.36 -13.34 1.75
CA SER A 58 15.06 -13.03 3.16
C SER A 58 13.54 -12.89 3.44
N PHE A 59 12.69 -13.00 2.42
CA PHE A 59 11.24 -12.96 2.55
C PHE A 59 10.56 -14.21 2.03
N SER A 60 9.67 -14.76 2.83
CA SER A 60 8.71 -15.79 2.40
C SER A 60 7.45 -15.15 1.83
N SER A 61 6.93 -15.67 0.71
CA SER A 61 5.66 -15.22 0.13
C SER A 61 4.53 -16.15 0.54
N ILE A 62 3.42 -15.58 1.01
CA ILE A 62 2.20 -16.33 1.37
C ILE A 62 0.98 -15.71 0.71
N LYS A 63 -0.07 -16.53 0.54
CA LYS A 63 -1.38 -16.10 0.08
C LYS A 63 -2.43 -16.63 1.04
N VAL A 64 -3.10 -15.73 1.75
CA VAL A 64 -3.98 -16.07 2.88
C VAL A 64 -5.15 -15.09 3.01
N ASP A 65 -6.25 -15.54 3.64
CA ASP A 65 -7.40 -14.67 3.91
C ASP A 65 -7.16 -13.71 5.09
N HIS A 66 -6.18 -14.03 5.93
CA HIS A 66 -5.70 -13.13 6.96
C HIS A 66 -4.22 -13.40 7.23
N CYS A 67 -3.47 -12.34 7.47
CA CYS A 67 -2.06 -12.41 7.83
C CYS A 67 -1.88 -12.05 9.30
N VAL A 68 -1.08 -12.82 10.04
CA VAL A 68 -0.69 -12.49 11.41
C VAL A 68 0.71 -11.89 11.40
N ILE A 69 0.81 -10.63 11.80
CA ILE A 69 2.11 -9.95 11.95
C ILE A 69 2.64 -10.25 13.36
N PRO A 70 3.80 -10.90 13.50
CA PRO A 70 4.41 -11.11 14.82
C PRO A 70 4.64 -9.79 15.56
N ALA A 71 4.79 -9.86 16.89
CA ALA A 71 5.14 -8.72 17.72
C ALA A 71 6.44 -8.07 17.23
N ARG A 72 6.47 -6.73 17.13
CA ARG A 72 7.66 -5.95 16.72
C ARG A 72 8.25 -6.36 15.36
N SER A 73 7.39 -6.81 14.45
CA SER A 73 7.75 -7.24 13.10
C SER A 73 6.94 -6.46 12.06
N TYR A 74 7.16 -6.76 10.80
CA TYR A 74 6.41 -6.16 9.69
C TYR A 74 6.17 -7.17 8.59
N VAL A 75 5.26 -6.82 7.68
CA VAL A 75 5.01 -7.56 6.45
C VAL A 75 4.89 -6.57 5.30
N LEU A 76 5.19 -7.02 4.09
CA LEU A 76 4.81 -6.29 2.89
C LEU A 76 3.52 -6.87 2.36
N GLY A 77 2.60 -6.01 1.94
CA GLY A 77 1.35 -6.40 1.32
C GLY A 77 1.08 -5.54 0.08
N LYS A 78 0.23 -6.03 -0.81
CA LYS A 78 -0.16 -5.35 -2.04
C LYS A 78 -1.61 -4.87 -1.95
N SER A 79 -1.91 -3.68 -2.49
CA SER A 79 -3.30 -3.22 -2.61
C SER A 79 -4.13 -4.13 -3.52
N VAL A 80 -5.45 -4.15 -3.28
CA VAL A 80 -6.43 -4.71 -4.23
C VAL A 80 -6.59 -3.76 -5.40
N GLU A 81 -6.64 -2.48 -5.10
CA GLU A 81 -6.82 -1.42 -6.08
C GLU A 81 -5.54 -1.15 -6.87
N TYR A 82 -5.71 -1.05 -8.17
CA TYR A 82 -4.73 -0.52 -9.12
C TYR A 82 -4.98 0.98 -9.29
N LEU A 83 -3.95 1.80 -9.23
CA LEU A 83 -4.04 3.24 -9.39
C LEU A 83 -3.40 3.69 -10.70
N ARG A 84 -3.97 4.75 -11.31
CA ARG A 84 -3.42 5.47 -12.48
C ARG A 84 -3.56 6.94 -12.22
N LEU A 85 -2.50 7.58 -11.73
CA LEU A 85 -2.56 8.98 -11.34
C LEU A 85 -2.41 9.91 -12.55
N PRO A 86 -3.28 10.92 -12.69
CA PRO A 86 -3.08 11.99 -13.67
C PRO A 86 -1.86 12.84 -13.33
N ARG A 87 -1.37 13.59 -14.33
CA ARG A 87 -0.17 14.42 -14.21
C ARG A 87 -0.32 15.61 -13.27
N ASN A 88 -1.52 15.96 -12.88
CA ASN A 88 -1.83 17.04 -11.93
C ASN A 88 -2.25 16.53 -10.55
N ILE A 89 -2.09 15.23 -10.26
CA ILE A 89 -2.48 14.64 -8.98
C ILE A 89 -1.28 14.05 -8.24
N LEU A 90 -1.12 14.49 -7.00
CA LEU A 90 -0.27 13.86 -5.98
C LEU A 90 -1.18 13.13 -4.98
N THR A 91 -0.75 12.00 -4.42
CA THR A 91 -1.50 11.34 -3.35
C THR A 91 -0.67 11.14 -2.10
N LEU A 92 -1.34 11.23 -0.95
CA LEU A 92 -0.81 10.85 0.35
C LEU A 92 -1.63 9.68 0.90
N CYS A 93 -0.96 8.74 1.56
CA CYS A 93 -1.59 7.56 2.13
C CYS A 93 -1.39 7.51 3.64
N PHE A 94 -2.45 7.22 4.38
CA PHE A 94 -2.43 7.11 5.84
C PHE A 94 -3.08 5.80 6.27
N GLY A 95 -2.49 5.12 7.26
CA GLY A 95 -3.08 3.93 7.84
C GLY A 95 -4.44 4.19 8.47
N LYS A 96 -5.34 3.20 8.39
CA LYS A 96 -6.67 3.31 9.02
C LYS A 96 -6.58 3.35 10.53
N SER A 97 -7.42 4.20 11.12
CA SER A 97 -7.49 4.41 12.57
C SER A 97 -7.78 3.13 13.37
N THR A 98 -8.47 2.16 12.79
CA THR A 98 -8.72 0.84 13.39
C THR A 98 -7.40 0.11 13.68
N TYR A 99 -6.54 0.04 12.68
CA TYR A 99 -5.21 -0.60 12.83
C TYR A 99 -4.24 0.25 13.64
N ALA A 100 -4.28 1.57 13.50
CA ALA A 100 -3.44 2.47 14.29
C ALA A 100 -3.66 2.27 15.80
N ARG A 101 -4.91 2.06 16.24
CA ARG A 101 -5.25 1.77 17.64
C ARG A 101 -4.81 0.39 18.12
N CYS A 102 -4.45 -0.50 17.20
CA CYS A 102 -3.86 -1.80 17.51
C CYS A 102 -2.32 -1.77 17.46
N GLY A 103 -1.70 -0.59 17.33
CA GLY A 103 -0.25 -0.43 17.21
C GLY A 103 0.30 -0.80 15.84
N VAL A 104 -0.52 -0.74 14.79
CA VAL A 104 -0.09 -1.00 13.41
C VAL A 104 0.17 0.33 12.69
N ILE A 105 1.35 0.44 12.09
CA ILE A 105 1.72 1.54 11.21
C ILE A 105 1.73 1.03 9.78
N VAL A 106 1.00 1.70 8.89
CA VAL A 106 1.04 1.44 7.45
C VAL A 106 1.91 2.51 6.81
N ASN A 107 3.05 2.11 6.29
CA ASN A 107 4.00 3.01 5.65
C ASN A 107 3.88 2.90 4.13
N ILE A 108 3.50 4.01 3.50
CA ILE A 108 3.38 4.19 2.05
C ILE A 108 3.98 5.55 1.73
N THR A 109 4.94 5.59 0.82
CA THR A 109 5.47 6.87 0.33
C THR A 109 4.44 7.58 -0.55
N PRO A 110 4.50 8.91 -0.71
CA PRO A 110 3.63 9.63 -1.64
C PRO A 110 3.68 9.01 -3.03
N LEU A 111 2.53 8.90 -3.68
CA LEU A 111 2.48 8.48 -5.08
C LEU A 111 2.48 9.74 -5.94
N GLU A 112 3.53 9.90 -6.70
CA GLU A 112 3.78 11.08 -7.53
C GLU A 112 2.87 11.12 -8.79
N PRO A 113 2.74 12.28 -9.44
CA PRO A 113 2.05 12.42 -10.72
C PRO A 113 2.49 11.37 -11.76
N GLU A 114 1.52 10.79 -12.47
CA GLU A 114 1.69 9.71 -13.45
C GLU A 114 2.24 8.39 -12.88
N TRP A 115 2.25 8.23 -11.55
CA TRP A 115 2.49 6.91 -10.99
C TRP A 115 1.33 5.96 -11.34
N ASP A 116 1.67 4.74 -11.71
CA ASP A 116 0.76 3.70 -12.19
C ASP A 116 1.13 2.37 -11.52
N GLY A 117 0.16 1.65 -10.94
CA GLY A 117 0.45 0.34 -10.33
C GLY A 117 -0.42 -0.06 -9.16
N TYR A 118 -0.11 -1.26 -8.62
CA TYR A 118 -0.57 -1.69 -7.30
C TYR A 118 0.39 -1.14 -6.24
N ILE A 119 -0.13 -0.68 -5.13
CA ILE A 119 0.68 -0.15 -4.03
C ILE A 119 1.29 -1.31 -3.25
N THR A 120 2.60 -1.30 -3.05
CA THR A 120 3.25 -2.11 -2.01
C THR A 120 3.28 -1.32 -0.72
N MET A 121 2.75 -1.90 0.34
CA MET A 121 2.64 -1.31 1.67
C MET A 121 3.54 -2.04 2.65
N ALA A 122 4.34 -1.32 3.42
CA ALA A 122 5.01 -1.87 4.59
C ALA A 122 4.10 -1.71 5.81
N ILE A 123 3.68 -2.81 6.40
CA ILE A 123 2.72 -2.84 7.50
C ILE A 123 3.44 -3.34 8.74
N CYS A 124 3.73 -2.42 9.66
CA CYS A 124 4.56 -2.65 10.83
C CYS A 124 3.69 -2.85 12.07
N ASN A 125 3.92 -3.92 12.80
CA ASN A 125 3.36 -4.14 14.13
C ASN A 125 4.33 -3.61 15.18
N THR A 126 4.05 -2.46 15.78
CA THR A 126 4.89 -1.86 16.84
C THR A 126 4.52 -2.39 18.23
N SER A 127 3.43 -3.16 18.35
CA SER A 127 2.97 -3.68 19.63
C SER A 127 3.79 -4.88 20.11
N GLY A 128 3.67 -5.21 21.40
CA GLY A 128 4.26 -6.41 21.99
C GLY A 128 3.46 -7.70 21.76
N ARG A 129 2.43 -7.68 20.92
CA ARG A 129 1.55 -8.84 20.65
C ARG A 129 1.41 -9.06 19.15
N PRO A 130 1.15 -10.29 18.67
CA PRO A 130 0.78 -10.52 17.28
C PRO A 130 -0.51 -9.76 16.92
N VAL A 131 -0.57 -9.21 15.71
CA VAL A 131 -1.74 -8.50 15.19
C VAL A 131 -2.23 -9.17 13.92
N LYS A 132 -3.55 -9.34 13.81
CA LYS A 132 -4.21 -9.92 12.65
C LYS A 132 -4.60 -8.85 11.64
N LEU A 133 -4.21 -9.04 10.39
CA LEU A 133 -4.67 -8.28 9.23
C LEU A 133 -5.69 -9.10 8.46
N TYR A 134 -6.79 -8.49 8.05
CA TYR A 134 -7.81 -9.12 7.23
C TYR A 134 -7.59 -8.76 5.76
N SER A 135 -7.41 -9.78 4.91
CA SER A 135 -7.31 -9.60 3.47
C SER A 135 -8.63 -9.13 2.88
N GLN A 136 -8.57 -8.38 1.78
CA GLN A 136 -9.73 -7.80 1.07
C GLN A 136 -10.50 -6.74 1.87
N GLU A 137 -9.99 -6.31 3.01
CA GLU A 137 -10.55 -5.25 3.84
C GLU A 137 -9.70 -3.98 3.83
N GLY A 138 -10.27 -2.87 4.32
CA GLY A 138 -9.61 -1.56 4.33
C GLY A 138 -8.36 -1.54 5.20
N ILE A 139 -7.26 -0.99 4.68
CA ILE A 139 -5.96 -0.89 5.38
C ILE A 139 -5.46 0.54 5.50
N ALA A 140 -5.68 1.36 4.50
CA ALA A 140 -5.21 2.73 4.44
C ALA A 140 -6.19 3.64 3.70
N GLN A 141 -6.13 4.93 3.94
CA GLN A 141 -6.85 5.96 3.20
C GLN A 141 -5.89 6.72 2.30
N ILE A 142 -6.28 6.90 1.05
CA ILE A 142 -5.61 7.76 0.08
C ILE A 142 -6.32 9.10 0.03
N ILE A 143 -5.56 10.19 0.14
CA ILE A 143 -5.99 11.56 -0.09
C ILE A 143 -5.39 12.02 -1.42
N PHE A 144 -6.22 12.62 -2.27
CA PHE A 144 -5.82 13.13 -3.58
C PHE A 144 -5.69 14.65 -3.50
N LEU A 145 -4.53 15.15 -3.89
CA LEU A 145 -4.22 16.58 -3.96
C LEU A 145 -4.09 16.97 -5.43
N GLU A 146 -4.95 17.86 -5.88
CA GLU A 146 -4.91 18.40 -7.24
C GLU A 146 -4.09 19.68 -7.26
N SER A 147 -3.16 19.79 -8.20
CA SER A 147 -2.37 20.99 -8.45
C SER A 147 -3.05 21.85 -9.49
N ASP A 148 -2.93 23.17 -9.38
CA ASP A 148 -3.40 24.13 -10.37
C ASP A 148 -2.63 24.00 -11.70
N ASP A 149 -1.33 23.60 -11.61
CA ASP A 149 -0.48 23.40 -12.77
C ASP A 149 -0.12 21.92 -12.99
N ILE A 150 0.18 21.59 -14.23
CA ILE A 150 0.65 20.26 -14.62
C ILE A 150 2.12 20.10 -14.15
N CYS A 151 2.41 18.95 -13.54
CA CYS A 151 3.78 18.60 -13.15
C CYS A 151 4.72 18.60 -14.36
N LEU A 152 5.80 19.38 -14.29
CA LEU A 152 6.79 19.49 -15.37
C LEU A 152 7.55 18.18 -15.59
N THR A 153 7.90 17.49 -14.50
CA THR A 153 8.63 16.21 -14.55
C THR A 153 7.95 15.20 -13.65
N SER A 154 7.20 14.29 -14.24
CA SER A 154 6.42 13.28 -13.53
C SER A 154 7.25 12.06 -13.11
N TYR A 155 6.64 11.13 -12.36
CA TYR A 155 7.25 9.86 -12.01
C TYR A 155 7.53 8.99 -13.24
N ALA A 156 6.67 9.04 -14.25
CA ALA A 156 6.87 8.35 -15.52
C ALA A 156 8.05 8.93 -16.31
N ASP A 157 8.19 10.27 -16.35
CA ASP A 157 9.30 10.95 -17.01
C ASP A 157 10.64 10.58 -16.38
N LYS A 158 10.68 10.46 -15.05
CA LYS A 158 11.87 10.03 -14.28
C LYS A 158 12.19 8.54 -14.46
N LYS A 159 11.33 7.77 -15.15
CA LYS A 159 11.41 6.30 -15.24
C LYS A 159 11.48 5.64 -13.87
N GLY A 160 10.69 6.14 -12.93
CA GLY A 160 10.74 5.73 -11.53
C GLY A 160 10.69 4.21 -11.36
N LYS A 161 11.53 3.66 -10.49
CA LYS A 161 11.79 2.21 -10.34
C LYS A 161 10.59 1.35 -9.97
N TYR A 162 9.53 1.96 -9.46
CA TYR A 162 8.26 1.26 -9.13
C TYR A 162 7.11 1.60 -10.09
N GLN A 163 7.41 2.18 -11.25
CA GLN A 163 6.40 2.46 -12.28
C GLN A 163 5.82 1.16 -12.83
N ALA A 164 4.52 1.16 -13.14
CA ALA A 164 3.76 0.04 -13.67
C ALA A 164 3.86 -1.25 -12.81
N GLN A 165 3.90 -1.08 -11.48
CA GLN A 165 4.08 -2.18 -10.55
C GLN A 165 2.87 -3.12 -10.55
N LYS A 166 3.05 -4.35 -11.06
CA LYS A 166 2.00 -5.38 -11.14
C LYS A 166 2.06 -6.44 -10.04
N LYS A 167 3.21 -6.56 -9.37
CA LYS A 167 3.46 -7.58 -8.35
C LYS A 167 3.85 -6.93 -7.02
N LEU A 168 3.71 -7.66 -5.93
CA LEU A 168 4.27 -7.28 -4.64
C LEU A 168 5.79 -7.22 -4.75
N THR A 169 6.36 -6.03 -4.62
CA THR A 169 7.76 -5.76 -4.92
C THR A 169 8.52 -5.43 -3.65
N VAL A 170 9.70 -6.00 -3.48
CA VAL A 170 10.66 -5.66 -2.42
C VAL A 170 11.54 -4.47 -2.84
N SER A 171 12.47 -4.05 -1.97
CA SER A 171 13.40 -2.96 -2.30
C SER A 171 14.15 -3.22 -3.60
N LYS A 172 14.29 -2.17 -4.41
CA LYS A 172 15.07 -2.14 -5.65
C LYS A 172 16.00 -0.95 -5.63
N ILE A 173 17.15 -1.12 -6.27
CA ILE A 173 18.02 -0.02 -6.70
C ILE A 173 17.89 0.12 -8.22
N ASP A 174 18.14 1.30 -8.72
CA ASP A 174 18.25 1.60 -10.15
C ASP A 174 19.62 1.16 -10.66
#